data_0346623b65dde3eb4199842432d2a083
#
_entry.id   0346623b65dde3eb4199842432d2a083
#
_cell.length_a   1.000
_cell.length_b   1.000
_cell.length_c   1.000
_cell.angle_alpha   90.00
_cell.angle_beta   90.00
_cell.angle_gamma   90.00
#
_symmetry.space_group_name_H-M   'P 1'
#
loop_
_entity.id
_entity.type
_entity.pdbx_description
1 polymer ?
#
loop_
_entity_poly.entity_id
_entity_poly.type
_entity_poly.pdbx_seq_one_letter_code
_entity_poly.pdbx_strand_id
1 'polypeptide(L)'
;MDTNQQDLIHLRPQNSDEIDLGELLRKLIGEWKLVTAVTLLGAVASVVIALQQTSIYRVEAILAAPSIAELGAMVDQTLVPINSEKAMEKVVESLFSIKNQRAVFDQSELLRLSGLDSAVTPNELFSTITNDLSITRIEREFYNLSDNERSPFKEVNISFDSANPAEAAEFVNTLAIKALASSLETFKDDAAARKTDQIHQIERQLKGLQEAAKQGRLAEITRLEEANNLASDALRLQLNLLEQQAKTNRLTRMAQLKEAIKTASGLKIIEPISWESLRPTNANAQFLNNLSGAPEAQPLYFQGTRLLIGERDMLAARTDDLLYVAESSAIELKLTQLSADPKIAALKARQNDTIYIPNYDELIAQKSALVNLLVDFPIARM
;
A
#
# COMPACT_ATOMS: atom_id res chain seq x y z
N MET A 1 -55.37 -93.80 -60.04
CA MET A 1 -56.63 -93.58 -59.38
C MET A 1 -56.45 -92.34 -58.56
N ASP A 2 -56.76 -91.27 -59.15
CA ASP A 2 -57.90 -90.35 -58.96
C ASP A 2 -57.70 -89.48 -57.75
N THR A 3 -57.90 -88.25 -57.71
CA THR A 3 -58.61 -87.28 -58.59
C THR A 3 -58.14 -85.86 -58.13
N ASN A 4 -58.07 -84.97 -59.11
CA ASN A 4 -57.96 -83.48 -58.92
C ASN A 4 -59.02 -82.89 -58.05
N GLN A 5 -58.70 -81.98 -57.18
CA GLN A 5 -59.51 -80.87 -56.87
C GLN A 5 -58.70 -79.56 -56.78
N GLN A 6 -58.94 -78.70 -57.76
CA GLN A 6 -58.45 -77.33 -57.84
C GLN A 6 -59.25 -76.49 -56.88
N ASP A 7 -58.62 -75.96 -55.87
CA ASP A 7 -59.21 -74.90 -55.03
C ASP A 7 -58.94 -73.54 -55.68
N LEU A 8 -60.00 -72.97 -56.17
CA LEU A 8 -60.07 -71.57 -56.68
C LEU A 8 -59.94 -70.59 -55.51
N ILE A 9 -58.78 -69.97 -55.40
CA ILE A 9 -58.56 -68.88 -54.48
C ILE A 9 -59.28 -67.64 -55.07
N HIS A 10 -60.37 -67.28 -54.42
CA HIS A 10 -61.06 -66.02 -54.66
C HIS A 10 -60.13 -64.83 -54.20
N LEU A 11 -59.53 -64.17 -55.13
CA LEU A 11 -58.92 -62.84 -54.93
C LEU A 11 -59.97 -61.88 -54.54
N ARG A 12 -60.00 -61.41 -53.28
CA ARG A 12 -60.75 -60.25 -52.82
C ARG A 12 -60.13 -59.02 -53.48
N PRO A 13 -60.92 -58.14 -54.09
CA PRO A 13 -60.42 -56.85 -54.59
C PRO A 13 -59.97 -56.03 -53.34
N GLN A 14 -58.68 -55.68 -53.33
CA GLN A 14 -58.04 -54.76 -52.40
C GLN A 14 -58.64 -53.37 -52.72
N ASN A 15 -59.55 -52.86 -51.87
CA ASN A 15 -59.94 -51.48 -51.94
C ASN A 15 -58.70 -50.62 -51.74
N SER A 16 -58.19 -50.08 -52.80
CA SER A 16 -57.22 -48.99 -52.76
C SER A 16 -57.97 -47.77 -52.22
N ASP A 17 -57.62 -47.38 -50.97
CA ASP A 17 -58.01 -46.06 -50.43
C ASP A 17 -57.34 -44.91 -51.19
N GLU A 18 -57.44 -44.97 -52.50
CA GLU A 18 -57.05 -43.83 -53.32
C GLU A 18 -58.17 -42.79 -53.25
N ILE A 19 -57.89 -41.75 -52.48
CA ILE A 19 -58.79 -40.57 -52.39
C ILE A 19 -58.85 -39.95 -53.82
N ASP A 20 -59.97 -40.23 -54.49
CA ASP A 20 -60.22 -39.60 -55.83
C ASP A 20 -60.45 -38.12 -55.66
N LEU A 21 -59.36 -37.38 -55.85
CA LEU A 21 -59.35 -35.90 -55.81
C LEU A 21 -60.38 -35.29 -56.78
N GLY A 22 -60.71 -35.99 -57.84
CA GLY A 22 -61.74 -35.54 -58.82
C GLY A 22 -63.17 -35.63 -58.25
N GLU A 23 -63.49 -36.72 -57.52
CA GLU A 23 -64.74 -36.87 -56.84
C GLU A 23 -64.92 -35.87 -55.67
N LEU A 24 -63.81 -35.62 -54.91
CA LEU A 24 -63.80 -34.59 -53.86
C LEU A 24 -64.01 -33.20 -54.44
N LEU A 25 -63.39 -32.90 -55.57
CA LEU A 25 -63.52 -31.59 -56.22
C LEU A 25 -64.97 -31.40 -56.76
N ARG A 26 -65.60 -32.45 -57.30
CA ARG A 26 -66.91 -32.41 -57.79
C ARG A 26 -67.99 -32.24 -56.67
N LYS A 27 -67.77 -32.86 -55.52
CA LYS A 27 -68.60 -32.67 -54.32
C LYS A 27 -68.36 -31.26 -53.77
N LEU A 28 -67.14 -30.75 -53.74
CA LEU A 28 -66.84 -29.40 -53.31
C LEU A 28 -67.51 -28.34 -54.18
N ILE A 29 -67.50 -28.55 -55.50
CA ILE A 29 -68.17 -27.68 -56.45
C ILE A 29 -69.73 -27.81 -56.34
N GLY A 30 -70.23 -29.00 -56.02
CA GLY A 30 -71.66 -29.21 -55.79
C GLY A 30 -72.20 -28.48 -54.55
N GLU A 31 -71.40 -28.37 -53.50
CA GLU A 31 -71.75 -27.74 -52.23
C GLU A 31 -71.07 -26.33 -52.08
N TRP A 32 -70.79 -25.68 -53.22
CA TRP A 32 -70.11 -24.41 -53.22
C TRP A 32 -70.73 -23.34 -52.32
N LYS A 33 -72.05 -23.34 -52.16
CA LYS A 33 -72.78 -22.43 -51.28
C LYS A 33 -72.41 -22.63 -49.79
N LEU A 34 -72.21 -23.89 -49.36
CA LEU A 34 -71.88 -24.25 -48.03
C LEU A 34 -70.40 -23.88 -47.73
N VAL A 35 -69.51 -24.18 -48.68
CA VAL A 35 -68.09 -23.81 -48.64
C VAL A 35 -67.98 -22.28 -48.54
N THR A 36 -68.71 -21.55 -49.38
CA THR A 36 -68.66 -20.08 -49.39
C THR A 36 -69.26 -19.51 -48.08
N ALA A 37 -70.29 -20.11 -47.53
CA ALA A 37 -70.82 -19.66 -46.24
C ALA A 37 -69.87 -19.88 -45.07
N VAL A 38 -69.19 -21.06 -45.00
CA VAL A 38 -68.24 -21.36 -43.95
C VAL A 38 -66.96 -20.49 -44.09
N THR A 39 -66.47 -20.28 -45.30
CA THR A 39 -65.33 -19.36 -45.52
C THR A 39 -65.66 -17.91 -45.17
N LEU A 40 -66.88 -17.46 -45.49
CA LEU A 40 -67.32 -16.11 -45.16
C LEU A 40 -67.53 -15.93 -43.66
N LEU A 41 -68.09 -16.94 -42.96
CA LEU A 41 -68.16 -16.96 -41.48
C LEU A 41 -66.73 -16.97 -40.86
N GLY A 42 -65.80 -17.78 -41.39
CA GLY A 42 -64.43 -17.82 -40.92
C GLY A 42 -63.68 -16.49 -41.16
N ALA A 43 -63.90 -15.85 -42.30
CA ALA A 43 -63.35 -14.54 -42.58
C ALA A 43 -63.91 -13.45 -41.65
N VAL A 44 -65.22 -13.43 -41.39
CA VAL A 44 -65.84 -12.49 -40.44
C VAL A 44 -65.27 -12.73 -39.03
N ALA A 45 -65.26 -13.99 -38.59
CA ALA A 45 -64.69 -14.33 -37.28
C ALA A 45 -63.21 -13.90 -37.17
N SER A 46 -62.38 -14.11 -38.18
CA SER A 46 -60.99 -13.68 -38.22
C SER A 46 -60.85 -12.16 -38.12
N VAL A 47 -61.71 -11.41 -38.84
CA VAL A 47 -61.72 -9.94 -38.74
C VAL A 47 -62.13 -9.46 -37.36
N VAL A 48 -63.16 -10.10 -36.74
CA VAL A 48 -63.55 -9.75 -35.37
C VAL A 48 -62.48 -10.02 -34.40
N ILE A 49 -61.77 -11.17 -34.46
CA ILE A 49 -60.62 -11.50 -33.60
C ILE A 49 -59.48 -10.52 -33.85
N ALA A 50 -59.15 -10.20 -35.10
CA ALA A 50 -58.07 -9.26 -35.42
C ALA A 50 -58.37 -7.83 -34.92
N LEU A 51 -59.65 -7.40 -34.95
CA LEU A 51 -60.07 -6.08 -34.44
C LEU A 51 -60.13 -6.03 -32.90
N GLN A 52 -60.24 -7.18 -32.25
CA GLN A 52 -60.20 -7.27 -30.78
C GLN A 52 -58.79 -7.39 -30.22
N GLN A 53 -57.77 -7.67 -31.06
CA GLN A 53 -56.39 -7.66 -30.60
C GLN A 53 -55.94 -6.22 -30.31
N THR A 54 -55.52 -5.99 -29.07
CA THR A 54 -54.93 -4.72 -28.66
C THR A 54 -53.60 -4.55 -29.38
N SER A 55 -53.36 -3.39 -30.00
CA SER A 55 -52.07 -3.06 -30.63
C SER A 55 -51.01 -2.98 -29.54
N ILE A 56 -49.94 -3.76 -29.69
CA ILE A 56 -48.76 -3.68 -28.83
C ILE A 56 -47.71 -2.82 -29.54
N TYR A 57 -47.23 -1.81 -28.84
CA TYR A 57 -46.21 -0.88 -29.31
C TYR A 57 -44.89 -1.13 -28.57
N ARG A 58 -43.79 -1.19 -29.31
CA ARG A 58 -42.44 -1.24 -28.73
C ARG A 58 -41.92 0.18 -28.53
N VAL A 59 -41.63 0.49 -27.30
CA VAL A 59 -40.95 1.74 -26.92
C VAL A 59 -39.46 1.44 -26.71
N GLU A 60 -38.62 2.27 -27.26
CA GLU A 60 -37.17 2.11 -27.16
C GLU A 60 -36.53 3.42 -26.70
N ALA A 61 -35.59 3.32 -25.73
CA ALA A 61 -34.68 4.40 -25.37
C ALA A 61 -33.24 3.93 -25.54
N ILE A 62 -32.44 4.73 -26.23
CA ILE A 62 -31.03 4.45 -26.49
C ILE A 62 -30.19 5.37 -25.62
N LEU A 63 -29.39 4.78 -24.72
CA LEU A 63 -28.40 5.49 -23.91
C LEU A 63 -27.05 5.35 -24.60
N ALA A 64 -26.44 6.48 -24.96
CA ALA A 64 -25.09 6.52 -25.47
C ALA A 64 -24.09 6.65 -24.31
N ALA A 65 -22.92 6.00 -24.45
CA ALA A 65 -21.85 6.17 -23.48
C ALA A 65 -21.32 7.62 -23.54
N PRO A 66 -21.03 8.23 -22.37
CA PRO A 66 -20.50 9.58 -22.32
C PRO A 66 -19.14 9.67 -23.01
N SER A 67 -18.89 10.77 -23.71
CA SER A 67 -17.60 11.04 -24.32
C SER A 67 -16.55 11.34 -23.25
N ILE A 68 -15.25 11.19 -23.60
CA ILE A 68 -14.13 11.56 -22.70
C ILE A 68 -14.22 13.05 -22.31
N ALA A 69 -14.70 13.92 -23.18
CA ALA A 69 -14.87 15.34 -22.89
C ALA A 69 -15.98 15.59 -21.84
N GLU A 70 -17.06 14.83 -21.90
CA GLU A 70 -18.15 14.90 -20.90
C GLU A 70 -17.73 14.32 -19.55
N LEU A 71 -16.83 13.32 -19.55
CA LEU A 71 -16.21 12.77 -18.33
C LEU A 71 -15.06 13.62 -17.80
N GLY A 72 -14.64 14.68 -18.51
CA GLY A 72 -13.37 15.40 -18.29
C GLY A 72 -13.11 15.78 -16.84
N ALA A 73 -14.11 16.27 -16.09
CA ALA A 73 -13.95 16.56 -14.67
C ALA A 73 -13.78 15.30 -13.79
N MET A 74 -14.22 14.14 -14.28
CA MET A 74 -14.11 12.85 -13.58
C MET A 74 -12.82 12.10 -13.95
N VAL A 75 -12.33 12.28 -15.19
CA VAL A 75 -11.13 11.58 -15.70
C VAL A 75 -9.86 12.14 -15.08
N ASP A 76 -9.79 13.45 -14.82
CA ASP A 76 -8.64 14.10 -14.19
C ASP A 76 -8.49 13.80 -12.68
N GLN A 77 -9.49 13.12 -12.09
CA GLN A 77 -9.40 12.76 -10.69
C GLN A 77 -8.65 11.44 -10.52
N THR A 78 -7.48 11.53 -9.94
CA THR A 78 -6.62 10.37 -9.57
C THR A 78 -7.30 9.38 -8.63
N LEU A 79 -8.43 9.76 -8.02
CA LEU A 79 -9.18 8.92 -7.08
C LEU A 79 -9.95 7.79 -7.76
N VAL A 80 -10.63 8.09 -8.88
CA VAL A 80 -11.41 7.07 -9.59
C VAL A 80 -11.11 7.19 -11.08
N PRO A 81 -10.30 6.28 -11.65
CA PRO A 81 -10.10 6.25 -13.09
C PRO A 81 -11.38 5.76 -13.75
N ILE A 82 -12.25 6.71 -14.10
CA ILE A 82 -13.49 6.46 -14.82
C ILE A 82 -13.18 6.64 -16.30
N ASN A 83 -13.40 5.60 -17.06
CA ASN A 83 -13.48 5.68 -18.53
C ASN A 83 -14.95 5.54 -18.96
N SER A 84 -15.21 5.82 -20.23
CA SER A 84 -16.55 5.74 -20.85
C SER A 84 -17.22 4.37 -20.63
N GLU A 85 -16.44 3.30 -20.70
CA GLU A 85 -16.87 1.92 -20.49
C GLU A 85 -17.36 1.65 -19.06
N LYS A 86 -16.53 2.00 -18.05
CA LYS A 86 -16.90 1.85 -16.64
C LYS A 86 -18.09 2.71 -16.26
N ALA A 87 -18.18 3.93 -16.84
CA ALA A 87 -19.34 4.78 -16.61
C ALA A 87 -20.62 4.11 -17.12
N MET A 88 -20.58 3.57 -18.34
CA MET A 88 -21.72 2.87 -18.92
C MET A 88 -22.05 1.56 -18.19
N GLU A 89 -21.04 0.81 -17.75
CA GLU A 89 -21.26 -0.41 -16.94
C GLU A 89 -22.04 -0.12 -15.66
N LYS A 90 -21.73 0.97 -14.96
CA LYS A 90 -22.46 1.40 -13.76
C LYS A 90 -23.89 1.84 -14.06
N VAL A 91 -24.11 2.51 -15.18
CA VAL A 91 -25.45 2.86 -15.64
C VAL A 91 -26.26 1.59 -15.92
N VAL A 92 -25.68 0.61 -16.62
CA VAL A 92 -26.31 -0.69 -16.90
C VAL A 92 -26.61 -1.43 -15.58
N GLU A 93 -25.69 -1.49 -14.65
CA GLU A 93 -25.92 -2.06 -13.32
C GLU A 93 -27.10 -1.38 -12.61
N SER A 94 -27.17 -0.05 -12.69
CA SER A 94 -28.28 0.73 -12.13
C SER A 94 -29.61 0.50 -12.83
N LEU A 95 -29.62 0.24 -14.15
CA LEU A 95 -30.80 -0.13 -14.92
C LEU A 95 -31.36 -1.49 -14.48
N PHE A 96 -30.50 -2.48 -14.23
CA PHE A 96 -30.89 -3.79 -13.73
C PHE A 96 -31.25 -3.79 -12.23
N SER A 97 -31.03 -2.69 -11.53
CA SER A 97 -31.35 -2.60 -10.11
C SER A 97 -32.87 -2.68 -9.88
N ILE A 98 -33.32 -3.75 -9.25
CA ILE A 98 -34.72 -3.95 -8.87
C ILE A 98 -35.26 -2.77 -8.02
N LYS A 99 -34.38 -2.20 -7.16
CA LYS A 99 -34.70 -1.01 -6.36
C LYS A 99 -35.04 0.19 -7.23
N ASN A 100 -34.24 0.45 -8.28
CA ASN A 100 -34.49 1.56 -9.19
C ASN A 100 -35.72 1.33 -10.05
N GLN A 101 -35.88 0.13 -10.60
CA GLN A 101 -37.06 -0.27 -11.39
C GLN A 101 -38.33 -0.14 -10.55
N ARG A 102 -38.30 -0.61 -9.30
CA ARG A 102 -39.44 -0.51 -8.39
C ARG A 102 -39.80 0.93 -8.05
N ALA A 103 -38.79 1.75 -7.74
CA ALA A 103 -38.98 3.16 -7.41
C ALA A 103 -39.62 3.94 -8.57
N VAL A 104 -39.25 3.63 -9.83
CA VAL A 104 -39.84 4.25 -11.02
C VAL A 104 -41.25 3.71 -11.26
N PHE A 105 -41.46 2.40 -11.11
CA PHE A 105 -42.78 1.78 -11.24
C PHE A 105 -43.79 2.37 -10.27
N ASP A 106 -43.42 2.50 -8.99
CA ASP A 106 -44.29 3.04 -7.94
C ASP A 106 -44.69 4.52 -8.17
N GLN A 107 -43.91 5.25 -8.98
CA GLN A 107 -44.17 6.65 -9.36
C GLN A 107 -44.86 6.78 -10.71
N SER A 108 -44.92 5.70 -11.50
CA SER A 108 -45.46 5.72 -12.86
C SER A 108 -46.99 5.63 -12.92
N GLU A 109 -47.58 6.20 -13.97
CA GLU A 109 -49.01 6.05 -14.31
C GLU A 109 -49.40 4.60 -14.62
N LEU A 110 -48.41 3.72 -14.93
CA LEU A 110 -48.65 2.28 -15.15
C LEU A 110 -49.30 1.61 -13.94
N LEU A 111 -48.92 2.02 -12.74
CA LEU A 111 -49.56 1.54 -11.50
C LEU A 111 -51.02 1.98 -11.42
N ARG A 112 -51.34 3.19 -11.88
CA ARG A 112 -52.68 3.75 -11.83
C ARG A 112 -53.61 3.09 -12.85
N LEU A 113 -53.09 2.76 -14.03
CA LEU A 113 -53.86 2.07 -15.09
C LEU A 113 -54.20 0.62 -14.72
N SER A 114 -53.31 -0.05 -13.96
CA SER A 114 -53.55 -1.41 -13.47
C SER A 114 -54.68 -1.49 -12.42
N GLY A 115 -54.90 -0.40 -11.69
CA GLY A 115 -55.97 -0.31 -10.71
C GLY A 115 -57.38 -0.30 -11.32
N LEU A 116 -57.51 -0.15 -12.65
CA LEU A 116 -58.78 -0.27 -13.39
C LEU A 116 -59.14 -1.74 -13.65
N ASP A 117 -58.18 -2.64 -13.66
CA ASP A 117 -58.41 -4.09 -13.81
C ASP A 117 -58.23 -4.75 -12.42
N SER A 118 -59.32 -4.95 -11.70
CA SER A 118 -59.36 -5.36 -10.27
C SER A 118 -58.76 -6.74 -9.98
N ALA A 119 -58.19 -7.42 -10.94
CA ALA A 119 -57.71 -8.80 -10.84
C ALA A 119 -56.20 -8.95 -10.61
N VAL A 120 -55.34 -7.93 -10.90
CA VAL A 120 -53.90 -8.03 -10.85
C VAL A 120 -53.32 -7.21 -9.68
N THR A 121 -52.51 -7.83 -8.85
CA THR A 121 -51.86 -7.11 -7.76
C THR A 121 -50.69 -6.23 -8.29
N PRO A 122 -50.34 -5.10 -7.60
CA PRO A 122 -49.23 -4.26 -8.00
C PRO A 122 -47.91 -5.01 -8.11
N ASN A 123 -47.69 -6.07 -7.31
CA ASN A 123 -46.49 -6.88 -7.36
C ASN A 123 -46.43 -7.82 -8.58
N GLU A 124 -47.59 -8.39 -8.96
CA GLU A 124 -47.71 -9.21 -10.19
C GLU A 124 -47.47 -8.34 -11.42
N LEU A 125 -48.06 -7.13 -11.44
CA LEU A 125 -47.86 -6.18 -12.55
C LEU A 125 -46.38 -5.78 -12.65
N PHE A 126 -45.74 -5.43 -11.53
CA PHE A 126 -44.29 -5.11 -11.51
C PHE A 126 -43.44 -6.27 -12.03
N SER A 127 -43.76 -7.51 -11.63
CA SER A 127 -43.06 -8.71 -12.11
C SER A 127 -43.24 -8.89 -13.63
N THR A 128 -44.44 -8.67 -14.15
CA THR A 128 -44.71 -8.74 -15.60
C THR A 128 -43.92 -7.67 -16.35
N ILE A 129 -43.95 -6.41 -15.91
CA ILE A 129 -43.23 -5.30 -16.54
C ILE A 129 -41.71 -5.57 -16.50
N THR A 130 -41.19 -6.09 -15.39
CA THR A 130 -39.76 -6.37 -15.26
C THR A 130 -39.30 -7.51 -16.18
N ASN A 131 -40.19 -8.50 -16.43
CA ASN A 131 -39.90 -9.60 -17.34
C ASN A 131 -39.98 -9.15 -18.83
N ASP A 132 -40.87 -8.22 -19.14
CA ASP A 132 -41.06 -7.69 -20.49
C ASP A 132 -40.05 -6.58 -20.84
N LEU A 133 -39.40 -6.01 -19.83
CA LEU A 133 -38.32 -5.00 -19.98
C LEU A 133 -37.07 -5.65 -20.53
N SER A 134 -36.68 -5.29 -21.74
CA SER A 134 -35.46 -5.77 -22.36
C SER A 134 -34.36 -4.67 -22.34
N ILE A 135 -33.22 -4.99 -21.74
CA ILE A 135 -32.04 -4.12 -21.69
C ILE A 135 -30.94 -4.81 -22.48
N THR A 136 -30.62 -4.31 -23.64
CA THR A 136 -29.65 -4.92 -24.55
C THR A 136 -28.49 -3.99 -24.80
N ARG A 137 -27.28 -4.54 -24.85
CA ARG A 137 -26.07 -3.80 -25.23
C ARG A 137 -25.95 -3.81 -26.74
N ILE A 138 -25.78 -2.64 -27.35
CA ILE A 138 -25.57 -2.51 -28.78
C ILE A 138 -24.06 -2.38 -29.01
N GLU A 139 -23.45 -3.43 -29.54
CA GLU A 139 -22.07 -3.39 -30.01
C GLU A 139 -22.08 -2.95 -31.49
N ARG A 140 -21.59 -1.74 -31.74
CA ARG A 140 -21.35 -1.30 -33.11
C ARG A 140 -19.89 -1.55 -33.47
N GLU A 141 -19.60 -2.50 -34.35
CA GLU A 141 -18.30 -2.67 -34.94
C GLU A 141 -18.01 -1.50 -35.89
N PHE A 142 -17.13 -0.59 -35.47
CA PHE A 142 -16.60 0.43 -36.34
C PHE A 142 -15.32 -0.11 -37.05
N TYR A 143 -15.46 -0.50 -38.29
CA TYR A 143 -14.40 -1.13 -39.11
C TYR A 143 -13.16 -0.25 -39.38
N ASN A 144 -13.17 1.03 -39.02
CA ASN A 144 -12.13 1.99 -39.38
C ASN A 144 -11.41 2.70 -38.22
N LEU A 145 -11.54 2.21 -36.95
CA LEU A 145 -10.86 2.80 -35.81
C LEU A 145 -9.70 1.92 -35.36
N SER A 146 -8.60 2.55 -34.94
CA SER A 146 -7.45 1.85 -34.37
C SER A 146 -7.85 1.06 -33.08
N ASP A 147 -7.15 -0.02 -32.79
CA ASP A 147 -7.48 -0.90 -31.64
C ASP A 147 -7.53 -0.17 -30.29
N ASN A 148 -6.86 0.99 -30.15
CA ASN A 148 -6.89 1.83 -28.95
C ASN A 148 -8.14 2.73 -28.83
N GLU A 149 -8.95 2.87 -29.90
CA GLU A 149 -10.14 3.70 -29.93
C GLU A 149 -11.43 2.88 -29.92
N ARG A 150 -11.31 1.55 -29.95
CA ARG A 150 -12.43 0.62 -29.87
C ARG A 150 -12.92 0.52 -28.44
N SER A 151 -13.93 1.33 -28.09
CA SER A 151 -14.70 1.10 -26.88
C SER A 151 -15.79 0.06 -27.18
N PRO A 152 -15.80 -1.10 -26.51
CA PRO A 152 -16.75 -2.18 -26.82
C PRO A 152 -18.21 -1.83 -26.50
N PHE A 153 -18.47 -0.80 -25.68
CA PHE A 153 -19.82 -0.41 -25.27
C PHE A 153 -20.09 1.05 -25.58
N LYS A 154 -20.82 1.29 -26.67
CA LYS A 154 -21.18 2.67 -27.01
C LYS A 154 -22.66 2.99 -26.74
N GLU A 155 -23.53 2.01 -26.76
CA GLU A 155 -24.96 2.24 -26.61
C GLU A 155 -25.65 1.11 -25.84
N VAL A 156 -26.67 1.45 -25.07
CA VAL A 156 -27.55 0.50 -24.42
C VAL A 156 -28.98 0.82 -24.85
N ASN A 157 -29.66 -0.17 -25.37
CA ASN A 157 -31.09 -0.08 -25.74
C ASN A 157 -31.94 -0.63 -24.61
N ILE A 158 -32.89 0.17 -24.17
CA ILE A 158 -33.94 -0.20 -23.22
C ILE A 158 -35.21 -0.29 -24.03
N SER A 159 -35.81 -1.46 -24.15
CA SER A 159 -37.08 -1.64 -24.85
C SER A 159 -38.14 -2.23 -23.94
N PHE A 160 -39.36 -1.78 -24.13
CA PHE A 160 -40.53 -2.22 -23.40
C PHE A 160 -41.74 -2.28 -24.33
N ASP A 161 -42.43 -3.42 -24.34
CA ASP A 161 -43.64 -3.66 -25.16
C ASP A 161 -44.87 -3.37 -24.33
N SER A 162 -45.74 -2.44 -24.79
CA SER A 162 -46.92 -2.03 -24.07
C SER A 162 -48.09 -1.67 -25.01
N ALA A 163 -49.31 -1.88 -24.55
CA ALA A 163 -50.51 -1.39 -25.22
C ALA A 163 -50.66 0.15 -25.08
N ASN A 164 -50.01 0.75 -24.09
CA ASN A 164 -50.03 2.20 -23.80
C ASN A 164 -48.65 2.80 -24.06
N PRO A 165 -48.36 3.27 -25.29
CA PRO A 165 -47.00 3.71 -25.66
C PRO A 165 -46.54 5.00 -24.93
N ALA A 166 -47.47 5.87 -24.51
CA ALA A 166 -47.12 7.11 -23.83
C ALA A 166 -46.58 6.85 -22.42
N GLU A 167 -47.26 6.05 -21.64
CA GLU A 167 -46.87 5.66 -20.28
C GLU A 167 -45.64 4.77 -20.28
N ALA A 168 -45.52 3.88 -21.28
CA ALA A 168 -44.35 3.07 -21.48
C ALA A 168 -43.09 3.94 -21.78
N ALA A 169 -43.26 4.96 -22.61
CA ALA A 169 -42.19 5.90 -22.92
C ALA A 169 -41.76 6.71 -21.68
N GLU A 170 -42.73 7.18 -20.89
CA GLU A 170 -42.45 7.87 -19.64
C GLU A 170 -41.72 6.97 -18.64
N PHE A 171 -42.16 5.71 -18.48
CA PHE A 171 -41.48 4.74 -17.62
C PHE A 171 -40.05 4.48 -18.03
N VAL A 172 -39.81 4.19 -19.32
CA VAL A 172 -38.45 3.90 -19.84
C VAL A 172 -37.55 5.11 -19.70
N ASN A 173 -38.02 6.32 -20.01
CA ASN A 173 -37.25 7.55 -19.86
C ASN A 173 -36.95 7.85 -18.39
N THR A 174 -37.94 7.72 -17.50
CA THR A 174 -37.74 7.94 -16.07
C THR A 174 -36.78 6.92 -15.48
N LEU A 175 -36.84 5.65 -15.93
CA LEU A 175 -35.88 4.61 -15.53
C LEU A 175 -34.45 4.95 -15.98
N ALA A 176 -34.29 5.42 -17.23
CA ALA A 176 -33.00 5.85 -17.74
C ALA A 176 -32.40 7.01 -16.92
N ILE A 177 -33.21 8.04 -16.64
CA ILE A 177 -32.80 9.20 -15.80
C ILE A 177 -32.47 8.75 -14.39
N LYS A 178 -33.28 7.88 -13.79
CA LYS A 178 -33.06 7.34 -12.44
C LYS A 178 -31.80 6.51 -12.37
N ALA A 179 -31.53 5.68 -13.37
CA ALA A 179 -30.31 4.88 -13.45
C ALA A 179 -29.06 5.74 -13.58
N LEU A 180 -29.10 6.80 -14.40
CA LEU A 180 -28.02 7.78 -14.51
C LEU A 180 -27.76 8.49 -13.18
N ALA A 181 -28.79 8.98 -12.50
CA ALA A 181 -28.66 9.64 -11.21
C ALA A 181 -28.10 8.69 -10.13
N SER A 182 -28.58 7.45 -10.08
CA SER A 182 -28.10 6.43 -9.13
C SER A 182 -26.64 6.01 -9.41
N SER A 183 -26.26 5.90 -10.67
CA SER A 183 -24.86 5.59 -11.04
C SER A 183 -23.92 6.71 -10.64
N LEU A 184 -24.34 7.97 -10.83
CA LEU A 184 -23.55 9.14 -10.42
C LEU A 184 -23.38 9.21 -8.88
N GLU A 185 -24.43 8.92 -8.12
CA GLU A 185 -24.38 8.83 -6.66
C GLU A 185 -23.37 7.74 -6.22
N THR A 186 -23.44 6.55 -6.85
CA THR A 186 -22.47 5.46 -6.59
C THR A 186 -21.02 5.89 -6.87
N PHE A 187 -20.78 6.63 -7.96
CA PHE A 187 -19.44 7.15 -8.23
C PHE A 187 -18.97 8.16 -7.18
N LYS A 188 -19.85 9.02 -6.70
CA LYS A 188 -19.53 9.95 -5.61
C LYS A 188 -19.14 9.20 -4.33
N ASP A 189 -19.90 8.20 -3.97
CA ASP A 189 -19.65 7.37 -2.79
C ASP A 189 -18.34 6.59 -2.92
N ASP A 190 -18.10 5.96 -4.07
CA ASP A 190 -16.85 5.26 -4.38
C ASP A 190 -15.64 6.20 -4.32
N ALA A 191 -15.76 7.41 -4.87
CA ALA A 191 -14.71 8.42 -4.84
C ALA A 191 -14.44 8.90 -3.40
N ALA A 192 -15.47 9.15 -2.61
CA ALA A 192 -15.36 9.56 -1.22
C ALA A 192 -14.71 8.46 -0.35
N ALA A 193 -15.10 7.19 -0.57
CA ALA A 193 -14.51 6.05 0.11
C ALA A 193 -13.02 5.92 -0.22
N ARG A 194 -12.64 5.96 -1.50
CA ARG A 194 -11.23 5.88 -1.93
C ARG A 194 -10.41 7.05 -1.41
N LYS A 195 -10.94 8.28 -1.43
CA LYS A 195 -10.31 9.45 -0.83
C LYS A 195 -9.97 9.19 0.64
N THR A 196 -10.94 8.69 1.39
CA THR A 196 -10.78 8.36 2.80
C THR A 196 -9.71 7.29 3.02
N ASP A 197 -9.74 6.23 2.21
CA ASP A 197 -8.77 5.14 2.28
C ASP A 197 -7.35 5.62 1.96
N GLN A 198 -7.17 6.47 0.94
CA GLN A 198 -5.87 7.04 0.60
C GLN A 198 -5.34 7.95 1.72
N ILE A 199 -6.19 8.78 2.32
CA ILE A 199 -5.82 9.62 3.47
C ILE A 199 -5.35 8.73 4.63
N HIS A 200 -6.10 7.69 4.98
CA HIS A 200 -5.72 6.75 6.04
C HIS A 200 -4.43 5.98 5.70
N GLN A 201 -4.20 5.65 4.44
CA GLN A 201 -2.96 5.02 4.01
C GLN A 201 -1.75 5.95 4.22
N ILE A 202 -1.86 7.23 3.82
CA ILE A 202 -0.81 8.22 4.05
C ILE A 202 -0.59 8.45 5.55
N GLU A 203 -1.66 8.52 6.35
CA GLU A 203 -1.55 8.64 7.82
C GLU A 203 -0.80 7.48 8.46
N ARG A 204 -1.09 6.25 8.03
CA ARG A 204 -0.35 5.07 8.50
C ARG A 204 1.11 5.12 8.09
N GLN A 205 1.41 5.56 6.86
CA GLN A 205 2.80 5.74 6.40
C GLN A 205 3.53 6.79 7.22
N LEU A 206 2.94 7.97 7.42
CA LEU A 206 3.51 9.04 8.23
C LEU A 206 3.80 8.59 9.66
N LYS A 207 2.85 7.91 10.30
CA LYS A 207 3.03 7.35 11.66
C LYS A 207 4.12 6.30 11.70
N GLY A 208 4.17 5.41 10.69
CA GLY A 208 5.23 4.40 10.58
C GLY A 208 6.62 5.02 10.43
N LEU A 209 6.75 6.04 9.59
CA LEU A 209 8.00 6.77 9.39
C LEU A 209 8.45 7.52 10.66
N GLN A 210 7.52 8.16 11.38
CA GLN A 210 7.82 8.83 12.65
C GLN A 210 8.32 7.85 13.70
N GLU A 211 7.66 6.71 13.83
CA GLU A 211 8.08 5.68 14.79
C GLU A 211 9.43 5.07 14.40
N ALA A 212 9.66 4.80 13.11
CA ALA A 212 10.95 4.31 12.61
C ALA A 212 12.09 5.32 12.87
N ALA A 213 11.86 6.61 12.64
CA ALA A 213 12.83 7.65 12.93
C ALA A 213 13.15 7.75 14.42
N LYS A 214 12.14 7.67 15.28
CA LYS A 214 12.30 7.64 16.74
C LYS A 214 13.10 6.42 17.20
N GLN A 215 12.77 5.23 16.69
CA GLN A 215 13.50 4.01 17.02
C GLN A 215 14.94 4.06 16.50
N GLY A 216 15.17 4.58 15.29
CA GLY A 216 16.51 4.82 14.76
C GLY A 216 17.34 5.76 15.64
N ARG A 217 16.75 6.85 16.13
CA ARG A 217 17.42 7.77 17.08
C ARG A 217 17.76 7.09 18.39
N LEU A 218 16.85 6.31 18.97
CA LEU A 218 17.10 5.58 20.22
C LEU A 218 18.19 4.54 20.03
N ALA A 219 18.18 3.80 18.94
CA ALA A 219 19.23 2.83 18.62
C ALA A 219 20.62 3.49 18.47
N GLU A 220 20.68 4.67 17.81
CA GLU A 220 21.94 5.41 17.71
C GLU A 220 22.44 5.91 19.06
N ILE A 221 21.55 6.38 19.96
CA ILE A 221 21.91 6.75 21.33
C ILE A 221 22.51 5.55 22.06
N THR A 222 21.82 4.40 22.03
CA THR A 222 22.30 3.17 22.69
C THR A 222 23.66 2.75 22.12
N ARG A 223 23.83 2.77 20.82
CA ARG A 223 25.10 2.43 20.16
C ARG A 223 26.27 3.34 20.60
N LEU A 224 26.00 4.66 20.70
CA LEU A 224 27.00 5.64 21.13
C LEU A 224 27.32 5.46 22.62
N GLU A 225 26.31 5.23 23.46
CA GLU A 225 26.53 4.95 24.89
C GLU A 225 27.34 3.69 25.14
N GLU A 226 27.05 2.61 24.41
CA GLU A 226 27.84 1.37 24.48
C GLU A 226 29.29 1.60 24.02
N ALA A 227 29.49 2.32 22.91
CA ALA A 227 30.81 2.64 22.42
C ALA A 227 31.62 3.51 23.41
N ASN A 228 30.96 4.52 24.01
CA ASN A 228 31.57 5.37 25.02
C ASN A 228 31.89 4.60 26.30
N ASN A 229 31.03 3.68 26.72
CA ASN A 229 31.29 2.82 27.89
C ASN A 229 32.50 1.91 27.64
N LEU A 230 32.55 1.23 26.48
CA LEU A 230 33.70 0.39 26.13
C LEU A 230 35.03 1.20 26.07
N ALA A 231 34.96 2.39 25.47
CA ALA A 231 36.14 3.28 25.41
C ALA A 231 36.55 3.76 26.82
N SER A 232 35.59 4.09 27.68
CA SER A 232 35.81 4.50 29.05
C SER A 232 36.43 3.37 29.88
N ASP A 233 35.96 2.16 29.73
CA ASP A 233 36.50 0.99 30.44
C ASP A 233 37.93 0.67 30.00
N ALA A 234 38.23 0.80 28.70
CA ALA A 234 39.58 0.65 28.17
C ALA A 234 40.53 1.72 28.73
N LEU A 235 40.09 2.99 28.82
CA LEU A 235 40.87 4.08 29.39
C LEU A 235 41.09 3.92 30.91
N ARG A 236 40.08 3.46 31.64
CA ARG A 236 40.20 3.14 33.08
C ARG A 236 41.19 2.01 33.30
N LEU A 237 41.19 0.98 32.49
CA LEU A 237 42.15 -0.10 32.52
C LEU A 237 43.56 0.44 32.27
N GLN A 238 43.74 1.31 31.29
CA GLN A 238 44.98 1.96 30.98
C GLN A 238 45.51 2.80 32.18
N LEU A 239 44.64 3.60 32.84
CA LEU A 239 45.01 4.35 34.04
C LEU A 239 45.49 3.43 35.15
N ASN A 240 44.77 2.33 35.38
CA ASN A 240 45.13 1.36 36.42
C ASN A 240 46.51 0.73 36.14
N LEU A 241 46.78 0.38 34.87
CA LEU A 241 48.09 -0.14 34.48
C LEU A 241 49.23 0.90 34.67
N LEU A 242 48.97 2.16 34.30
CA LEU A 242 49.91 3.24 34.54
C LEU A 242 50.18 3.49 35.98
N GLU A 243 49.14 3.45 36.84
CA GLU A 243 49.29 3.55 38.29
C GLU A 243 50.13 2.42 38.87
N GLN A 244 49.86 1.18 38.49
CA GLN A 244 50.64 0.02 38.91
C GLN A 244 52.07 0.11 38.44
N GLN A 245 52.34 0.55 37.21
CA GLN A 245 53.64 0.74 36.65
C GLN A 245 54.42 1.86 37.43
N ALA A 246 53.74 3.01 37.64
CA ALA A 246 54.33 4.11 38.42
C ALA A 246 54.70 3.69 39.84
N LYS A 247 53.79 2.97 40.54
CA LYS A 247 54.04 2.39 41.84
C LYS A 247 55.18 1.41 41.84
N THR A 248 55.27 0.52 40.84
CA THR A 248 56.35 -0.45 40.71
C THR A 248 57.69 0.27 40.49
N ASN A 249 57.70 1.28 39.61
CA ASN A 249 58.91 2.10 39.36
C ASN A 249 59.37 2.82 40.62
N ARG A 250 58.42 3.39 41.42
CA ARG A 250 58.74 4.02 42.70
C ARG A 250 59.32 3.02 43.67
N LEU A 251 58.72 1.84 43.83
CA LEU A 251 59.21 0.81 44.78
C LEU A 251 60.58 0.30 44.32
N THR A 252 60.82 0.06 43.03
CA THR A 252 62.12 -0.32 42.47
C THR A 252 63.17 0.75 42.74
N ARG A 253 62.82 2.03 42.52
CA ARG A 253 63.73 3.15 42.79
C ARG A 253 64.06 3.24 44.29
N MET A 254 63.10 3.09 45.18
CA MET A 254 63.31 3.04 46.62
C MET A 254 64.22 1.90 47.04
N ALA A 255 64.10 0.71 46.44
CA ALA A 255 65.00 -0.42 46.67
C ALA A 255 66.43 -0.10 46.23
N GLN A 256 66.58 0.45 45.04
CA GLN A 256 67.94 0.91 44.53
C GLN A 256 68.57 1.97 45.46
N LEU A 257 67.71 2.96 45.90
CA LEU A 257 68.21 3.99 46.82
C LEU A 257 68.61 3.38 48.16
N LYS A 258 67.85 2.42 48.70
CA LYS A 258 68.19 1.72 49.96
C LYS A 258 69.54 0.99 49.86
N GLU A 259 69.77 0.33 48.74
CA GLU A 259 71.06 -0.36 48.45
C GLU A 259 72.20 0.63 48.29
N ALA A 260 72.01 1.72 47.55
CA ALA A 260 72.96 2.80 47.37
C ALA A 260 73.30 3.50 48.72
N ILE A 261 72.34 3.76 49.57
CA ILE A 261 72.50 4.31 50.95
C ILE A 261 73.42 3.38 51.79
N LYS A 262 73.12 2.06 51.75
CA LYS A 262 73.92 1.09 52.47
C LYS A 262 75.36 1.11 51.99
N THR A 263 75.61 1.15 50.71
CA THR A 263 76.98 1.21 50.11
C THR A 263 77.66 2.53 50.43
N ALA A 264 76.98 3.69 50.24
CA ALA A 264 77.53 5.01 50.60
C ALA A 264 77.90 5.12 52.10
N SER A 265 77.04 4.58 52.98
CA SER A 265 77.29 4.52 54.41
C SER A 265 78.53 3.68 54.74
N GLY A 266 78.65 2.50 54.12
CA GLY A 266 79.83 1.64 54.28
C GLY A 266 81.11 2.33 53.83
N LEU A 267 81.07 3.13 52.81
CA LEU A 267 82.16 3.94 52.27
C LEU A 267 82.32 5.28 52.98
N LYS A 268 81.43 5.62 53.95
CA LYS A 268 81.42 6.92 54.65
C LYS A 268 81.24 8.12 53.74
N ILE A 269 80.56 7.98 52.61
CA ILE A 269 80.25 9.06 51.65
C ILE A 269 78.96 9.73 52.13
N ILE A 270 79.09 10.94 52.75
CA ILE A 270 77.91 11.71 53.29
C ILE A 270 77.42 12.70 52.26
N GLU A 271 78.33 13.46 51.63
CA GLU A 271 78.02 14.46 50.62
C GLU A 271 78.37 13.92 49.23
N PRO A 272 77.78 14.50 48.14
CA PRO A 272 78.06 14.08 46.76
C PRO A 272 79.56 14.17 46.43
N ILE A 273 80.11 13.11 45.84
CA ILE A 273 81.50 13.06 45.39
C ILE A 273 81.44 12.90 43.86
N SER A 274 82.22 13.75 43.18
CA SER A 274 82.42 13.56 41.73
C SER A 274 83.54 12.53 41.47
N TRP A 275 83.40 11.80 40.37
CA TRP A 275 84.39 10.85 39.93
C TRP A 275 85.79 11.55 39.73
N GLU A 276 85.79 12.82 39.35
CA GLU A 276 87.00 13.63 39.14
C GLU A 276 87.73 13.88 40.46
N SER A 277 86.97 13.97 41.58
CA SER A 277 87.65 14.19 42.90
C SER A 277 88.33 12.96 43.43
N LEU A 278 88.09 11.79 42.87
CA LEU A 278 88.77 10.53 43.21
C LEU A 278 89.98 10.22 42.31
N ARG A 279 90.25 11.05 41.31
CA ARG A 279 91.46 10.87 40.47
C ARG A 279 92.69 11.16 41.29
N PRO A 280 93.61 10.20 41.44
CA PRO A 280 94.86 10.45 42.07
C PRO A 280 95.68 11.51 41.29
N THR A 281 96.18 12.51 41.98
CA THR A 281 96.87 13.69 41.41
C THR A 281 98.27 13.36 40.86
N ASN A 282 98.71 12.10 40.82
CA ASN A 282 100.04 11.73 40.42
C ASN A 282 100.04 10.78 39.19
N ALA A 283 100.65 11.24 38.18
CA ALA A 283 101.55 10.71 37.10
C ALA A 283 101.12 9.46 36.28
N ASN A 284 100.09 8.73 36.50
CA ASN A 284 99.72 7.59 35.64
C ASN A 284 98.34 7.73 34.99
N ALA A 285 97.97 8.95 34.62
CA ALA A 285 96.69 9.28 34.00
C ALA A 285 96.49 8.60 32.62
N GLN A 286 97.58 8.16 31.97
CA GLN A 286 97.43 7.49 30.66
C GLN A 286 96.94 6.05 30.75
N PHE A 287 97.23 5.34 31.84
CA PHE A 287 96.67 3.97 32.02
C PHE A 287 95.24 3.94 32.40
N LEU A 288 94.80 4.94 33.13
CA LEU A 288 93.35 5.08 33.50
C LEU A 288 92.45 5.61 32.34
N ASN A 289 93.03 6.40 31.43
CA ASN A 289 92.26 6.82 30.25
C ASN A 289 91.96 5.68 29.27
N ASN A 290 92.77 4.61 29.27
CA ASN A 290 92.45 3.43 28.44
C ASN A 290 91.50 2.42 29.10
N LEU A 291 91.24 2.54 30.41
CA LEU A 291 90.22 1.73 31.11
C LEU A 291 88.93 2.44 31.30
N SER A 292 88.86 3.73 31.06
CA SER A 292 87.63 4.51 31.18
C SER A 292 86.93 4.69 29.83
N GLY A 293 86.31 3.66 29.33
CA GLY A 293 85.04 3.94 28.76
C GLY A 293 84.25 4.68 29.83
N ALA A 294 83.99 5.99 29.65
CA ALA A 294 83.25 6.78 30.64
C ALA A 294 82.04 5.98 31.11
N PRO A 295 81.86 5.71 32.39
CA PRO A 295 80.65 5.07 32.82
C PRO A 295 79.47 6.01 32.48
N GLU A 296 78.63 5.57 31.60
CA GLU A 296 77.46 6.36 31.13
C GLU A 296 76.55 6.89 32.26
N ALA A 297 76.70 6.37 33.48
CA ALA A 297 76.04 6.91 34.66
C ALA A 297 76.98 6.68 35.92
N GLN A 298 77.17 7.73 36.68
CA GLN A 298 77.87 7.60 37.98
C GLN A 298 77.05 6.65 38.91
N PRO A 299 77.71 5.71 39.63
CA PRO A 299 77.01 4.86 40.59
C PRO A 299 76.27 5.71 41.62
N LEU A 300 75.03 5.32 41.95
CA LEU A 300 74.12 6.08 42.84
C LEU A 300 74.78 6.41 44.21
N TYR A 301 75.58 5.54 44.75
CA TYR A 301 76.19 5.75 46.08
C TYR A 301 77.19 6.95 46.07
N PHE A 302 77.66 7.48 44.93
CA PHE A 302 78.48 8.70 44.87
C PHE A 302 77.66 9.98 45.17
N GLN A 303 76.35 9.92 45.13
CA GLN A 303 75.47 11.05 45.49
C GLN A 303 75.45 11.32 46.98
N GLY A 304 76.05 10.45 47.78
CA GLY A 304 76.11 10.59 49.25
C GLY A 304 74.82 10.25 49.97
N THR A 305 74.96 9.83 51.27
CA THR A 305 73.86 9.35 52.06
C THR A 305 72.73 10.41 52.27
N ARG A 306 73.10 11.68 52.36
CA ARG A 306 72.17 12.78 52.64
C ARG A 306 71.16 12.99 51.50
N LEU A 307 71.66 13.05 50.28
CA LEU A 307 70.78 13.21 49.11
C LEU A 307 69.90 11.96 48.88
N LEU A 308 70.53 10.77 48.98
CA LEU A 308 69.78 9.50 48.75
C LEU A 308 68.73 9.26 49.77
N ILE A 309 68.90 9.62 51.04
CA ILE A 309 67.90 9.56 52.11
C ILE A 309 66.78 10.54 51.77
N GLY A 310 67.09 11.78 51.39
CA GLY A 310 66.10 12.76 50.99
C GLY A 310 65.19 12.30 49.83
N GLU A 311 65.79 11.75 48.78
CA GLU A 311 65.07 11.21 47.61
C GLU A 311 64.19 10.03 48.03
N ARG A 312 64.74 9.08 48.85
CA ARG A 312 63.93 7.93 49.33
C ARG A 312 62.71 8.40 50.15
N ASP A 313 62.93 9.35 51.09
CA ASP A 313 61.87 9.83 51.98
C ASP A 313 60.80 10.61 51.20
N MET A 314 61.17 11.38 50.20
CA MET A 314 60.23 12.01 49.28
C MET A 314 59.41 10.98 48.48
N LEU A 315 60.03 9.91 47.97
CA LEU A 315 59.34 8.83 47.29
C LEU A 315 58.45 8.03 48.24
N ALA A 316 58.85 7.83 49.50
CA ALA A 316 58.08 7.14 50.51
C ALA A 316 56.84 7.96 50.93
N ALA A 317 56.93 9.28 50.95
CA ALA A 317 55.85 10.17 51.29
C ALA A 317 54.78 10.34 50.15
N ARG A 318 55.05 9.84 48.95
CA ARG A 318 54.05 9.91 47.86
C ARG A 318 52.89 9.01 48.16
N THR A 319 51.69 9.60 48.14
CA THR A 319 50.42 8.93 48.31
C THR A 319 49.72 8.59 46.98
N ASP A 320 50.02 9.36 45.95
CA ASP A 320 49.44 9.21 44.61
C ASP A 320 50.54 9.24 43.56
N ASP A 321 50.76 8.10 42.91
CA ASP A 321 51.77 7.95 41.88
C ASP A 321 51.31 8.45 40.50
N LEU A 322 49.99 8.54 40.23
CA LEU A 322 49.41 9.00 38.94
C LEU A 322 49.73 10.47 38.65
N LEU A 323 49.82 11.31 39.71
CA LEU A 323 50.18 12.73 39.55
C LEU A 323 51.54 12.96 38.88
N TYR A 324 52.38 11.95 38.90
CA TYR A 324 53.73 12.01 38.30
C TYR A 324 53.83 11.31 36.92
N VAL A 325 52.66 10.85 36.39
CA VAL A 325 52.54 10.26 35.05
C VAL A 325 51.93 11.30 34.12
N ALA A 326 52.71 11.80 33.19
CA ALA A 326 52.26 12.87 32.28
C ALA A 326 51.03 12.50 31.43
N GLU A 327 50.82 11.21 31.18
CA GLU A 327 49.72 10.69 30.36
C GLU A 327 48.38 10.62 31.11
N SER A 328 48.40 10.60 32.47
CA SER A 328 47.19 10.43 33.28
C SER A 328 46.16 11.53 33.06
N SER A 329 46.59 12.78 33.02
CA SER A 329 45.72 13.94 32.81
C SER A 329 45.03 13.95 31.44
N ALA A 330 45.75 13.48 30.40
CA ALA A 330 45.17 13.36 29.06
C ALA A 330 44.07 12.26 28.98
N ILE A 331 44.29 11.17 29.72
CA ILE A 331 43.27 10.08 29.80
C ILE A 331 42.05 10.55 30.61
N GLU A 332 42.23 11.25 31.72
CA GLU A 332 41.14 11.81 32.52
C GLU A 332 40.31 12.81 31.73
N LEU A 333 40.95 13.67 30.92
CA LEU A 333 40.25 14.58 30.02
C LEU A 333 39.38 13.80 29.00
N LYS A 334 39.94 12.74 28.40
CA LYS A 334 39.18 11.89 27.45
C LYS A 334 37.99 11.21 28.14
N LEU A 335 38.14 10.70 29.37
CA LEU A 335 37.04 10.13 30.16
C LEU A 335 35.92 11.15 30.39
N THR A 336 36.33 12.39 30.73
CA THR A 336 35.36 13.48 30.91
C THR A 336 34.63 13.79 29.61
N GLN A 337 35.32 13.84 28.46
CA GLN A 337 34.72 14.06 27.15
C GLN A 337 33.75 12.93 26.76
N LEU A 338 34.09 11.68 27.01
CA LEU A 338 33.18 10.53 26.73
C LEU A 338 31.95 10.55 27.63
N SER A 339 32.06 10.97 28.89
CA SER A 339 30.92 11.05 29.82
C SER A 339 29.95 12.19 29.47
N ALA A 340 30.45 13.25 28.85
CA ALA A 340 29.69 14.43 28.45
C ALA A 340 29.57 14.57 26.93
N ASP A 341 29.33 13.44 26.22
CA ASP A 341 29.25 13.43 24.74
C ASP A 341 28.12 14.35 24.24
N PRO A 342 28.45 15.45 23.55
CA PRO A 342 27.48 16.42 23.08
C PRO A 342 26.54 15.85 22.01
N LYS A 343 26.94 14.81 21.26
CA LYS A 343 26.13 14.15 20.27
C LYS A 343 24.99 13.38 20.93
N ILE A 344 25.31 12.62 21.99
CA ILE A 344 24.28 11.91 22.77
C ILE A 344 23.32 12.90 23.41
N ALA A 345 23.84 13.97 24.00
CA ALA A 345 23.03 15.02 24.63
C ALA A 345 22.07 15.66 23.60
N ALA A 346 22.56 15.99 22.41
CA ALA A 346 21.75 16.56 21.32
C ALA A 346 20.67 15.57 20.84
N LEU A 347 21.01 14.28 20.67
CA LEU A 347 20.04 13.25 20.27
C LEU A 347 18.97 13.03 21.33
N LYS A 348 19.32 13.05 22.63
CA LYS A 348 18.37 12.95 23.75
C LYS A 348 17.46 14.16 23.87
N ALA A 349 17.97 15.36 23.63
CA ALA A 349 17.22 16.62 23.66
C ALA A 349 16.28 16.79 22.48
N ARG A 350 16.43 16.01 21.40
CA ARG A 350 15.61 16.14 20.21
C ARG A 350 14.18 15.70 20.47
N GLN A 351 13.23 16.62 20.31
CA GLN A 351 11.80 16.37 20.50
C GLN A 351 11.07 16.00 19.21
N ASN A 352 11.60 16.42 18.06
CA ASN A 352 10.96 16.20 16.76
C ASN A 352 11.94 15.59 15.76
N ASP A 353 11.57 14.42 15.25
CA ASP A 353 12.35 13.69 14.25
C ASP A 353 11.87 13.91 12.81
N THR A 354 10.74 14.61 12.60
CA THR A 354 10.10 14.74 11.26
C THR A 354 11.00 15.40 10.22
N ILE A 355 11.85 16.36 10.63
CA ILE A 355 12.81 17.06 9.76
C ILE A 355 13.84 16.10 9.14
N TYR A 356 14.07 14.96 9.79
CA TYR A 356 15.05 13.95 9.34
C TYR A 356 14.42 12.80 8.58
N ILE A 357 13.11 12.86 8.36
CA ILE A 357 12.37 11.83 7.59
C ILE A 357 12.35 12.27 6.13
N PRO A 358 12.94 11.49 5.22
CA PRO A 358 12.87 11.80 3.79
C PRO A 358 11.43 11.76 3.31
N ASN A 359 11.06 12.69 2.44
CA ASN A 359 9.73 12.82 1.81
C ASN A 359 8.56 13.05 2.78
N TYR A 360 8.83 13.41 4.07
CA TYR A 360 7.76 13.68 5.05
C TYR A 360 6.84 14.83 4.60
N ASP A 361 7.44 15.94 4.17
CA ASP A 361 6.70 17.12 3.72
C ASP A 361 5.90 16.85 2.44
N GLU A 362 6.42 15.98 1.56
CA GLU A 362 5.72 15.56 0.35
C GLU A 362 4.46 14.76 0.70
N LEU A 363 4.54 13.81 1.64
CA LEU A 363 3.38 13.06 2.12
C LEU A 363 2.35 13.96 2.80
N ILE A 364 2.79 14.97 3.56
CA ILE A 364 1.89 15.98 4.15
C ILE A 364 1.21 16.80 3.06
N ALA A 365 1.94 17.21 2.02
CA ALA A 365 1.37 17.94 0.89
C ALA A 365 0.35 17.06 0.13
N GLN A 366 0.66 15.80 -0.14
CA GLN A 366 -0.26 14.85 -0.76
C GLN A 366 -1.53 14.67 0.09
N LYS A 367 -1.39 14.48 1.40
CA LYS A 367 -2.54 14.40 2.31
C LYS A 367 -3.39 15.67 2.25
N SER A 368 -2.77 16.84 2.29
CA SER A 368 -3.47 18.12 2.24
C SER A 368 -4.20 18.33 0.91
N ALA A 369 -3.58 17.94 -0.20
CA ALA A 369 -4.20 17.97 -1.52
C ALA A 369 -5.43 17.08 -1.58
N LEU A 370 -5.35 15.83 -1.06
CA LEU A 370 -6.48 14.92 -0.97
C LEU A 370 -7.59 15.44 -0.07
N VAL A 371 -7.28 16.00 1.09
CA VAL A 371 -8.28 16.58 2.00
C VAL A 371 -9.07 17.68 1.32
N ASN A 372 -8.38 18.57 0.59
CA ASN A 372 -8.98 19.72 -0.10
C ASN A 372 -9.64 19.35 -1.43
N LEU A 373 -9.47 18.11 -1.93
CA LEU A 373 -10.10 17.68 -3.16
C LEU A 373 -11.62 17.58 -2.99
N LEU A 374 -12.36 18.40 -3.75
CA LEU A 374 -13.82 18.34 -3.76
C LEU A 374 -14.27 17.13 -4.60
N VAL A 375 -15.00 16.21 -3.97
CA VAL A 375 -15.66 15.09 -4.63
C VAL A 375 -17.06 15.55 -5.04
N ASP A 376 -17.13 16.53 -5.95
CA ASP A 376 -18.40 17.02 -6.46
C ASP A 376 -18.40 16.88 -7.99
N PHE A 377 -19.21 15.94 -8.47
CA PHE A 377 -19.39 15.76 -9.89
C PHE A 377 -20.47 16.69 -10.38
N PRO A 378 -20.20 17.55 -11.38
CA PRO A 378 -21.25 18.39 -11.95
C PRO A 378 -22.31 17.46 -12.53
N ILE A 379 -23.55 17.60 -12.05
CA ILE A 379 -24.70 16.95 -12.70
C ILE A 379 -24.79 17.59 -14.07
N ALA A 380 -24.47 16.85 -15.11
CA ALA A 380 -24.74 17.29 -16.46
C ALA A 380 -26.24 17.62 -16.52
N ARG A 381 -26.54 18.89 -16.78
CA ARG A 381 -27.93 19.29 -17.07
C ARG A 381 -28.26 18.66 -18.42
N MET A 382 -28.97 17.51 -18.38
CA MET A 382 -29.64 16.95 -19.56
C MET A 382 -30.88 17.75 -19.90
#